data_66c701d62d0d4312a190ff98256e5aa1
#
_entry.id   66c701d62d0d4312a190ff98256e5aa1
#
_cell.length_a   1.000
_cell.length_b   1.000
_cell.length_c   1.000
_cell.angle_alpha   90.00
_cell.angle_beta   90.00
_cell.angle_gamma   90.00
#
_symmetry.space_group_name_H-M   'P 1'
#
loop_
_entity.id
_entity.type
_entity.pdbx_description
1 polymer ?
#
loop_
_entity_poly.entity_id
_entity_poly.type
_entity_poly.pdbx_seq_one_letter_code
_entity_poly.pdbx_strand_id
1 'polypeptide(L)'
;PISHNLIETIYLCKWPGLDEQGGPNHVGNYCDAPYLYDTKDDKLMERNTLSYINHFSHYIKPGAKRVAFSRYSDDVDVTSFKNQKGDIVVVVLNKTNESSPAGIRVNDTVAQLDMPPMSIMTGVIN
;
A
#
# COMPACT_ATOMS: atom_id res chain seq x y z
N PRO A 1 6.42 7.00 -12.09
CA PRO A 1 6.45 5.58 -12.45
C PRO A 1 5.64 4.69 -11.53
N ILE A 2 5.62 4.91 -10.18
CA ILE A 2 4.83 4.09 -9.25
C ILE A 2 3.32 4.25 -9.51
N SER A 3 2.86 5.44 -9.89
CA SER A 3 1.46 5.69 -10.20
C SER A 3 0.98 4.95 -11.47
N HIS A 4 1.84 4.78 -12.46
CA HIS A 4 1.52 4.03 -13.68
C HIS A 4 1.33 2.53 -13.38
N ASN A 5 2.26 1.94 -12.64
CA ASN A 5 2.20 0.52 -12.30
C ASN A 5 1.00 0.17 -11.41
N LEU A 6 0.63 1.06 -10.49
CA LEU A 6 -0.55 0.89 -9.65
C LEU A 6 -1.85 0.97 -10.46
N ILE A 7 -1.93 1.90 -11.41
CA ILE A 7 -3.09 2.04 -12.30
C ILE A 7 -3.19 0.84 -13.25
N GLU A 8 -2.09 0.40 -13.82
CA GLU A 8 -2.06 -0.79 -14.68
C GLU A 8 -2.43 -2.06 -13.89
N THR A 9 -1.96 -2.20 -12.66
CA THR A 9 -2.33 -3.33 -11.80
C THR A 9 -3.83 -3.34 -11.50
N ILE A 10 -4.42 -2.18 -11.19
CA ILE A 10 -5.87 -2.07 -10.96
C ILE A 10 -6.66 -2.35 -12.25
N TYR A 11 -6.18 -1.90 -13.41
CA TYR A 11 -6.83 -2.15 -14.70
C TYR A 11 -6.77 -3.61 -15.14
N LEU A 12 -5.64 -4.28 -14.98
CA LEU A 12 -5.47 -5.69 -15.28
C LEU A 12 -6.34 -6.60 -14.39
N CYS A 13 -6.62 -6.16 -13.18
CA CYS A 13 -7.43 -6.88 -12.21
C CYS A 13 -8.94 -6.60 -12.31
N LYS A 14 -9.37 -5.81 -13.28
CA LYS A 14 -10.78 -5.43 -13.47
C LYS A 14 -11.61 -6.48 -14.24
N TRP A 15 -11.05 -7.63 -14.57
CA TRP A 15 -11.78 -8.65 -15.31
C TRP A 15 -12.54 -9.59 -14.41
N PRO A 16 -13.80 -9.89 -14.78
CA PRO A 16 -14.75 -10.55 -13.93
C PRO A 16 -14.56 -12.06 -13.90
N GLY A 17 -14.97 -12.63 -12.81
CA GLY A 17 -15.20 -14.04 -12.66
C GLY A 17 -14.05 -14.77 -12.01
N LEU A 18 -14.32 -15.24 -10.82
CA LEU A 18 -13.54 -16.28 -10.19
C LEU A 18 -13.89 -17.61 -10.88
N ASP A 19 -12.88 -18.43 -11.16
CA ASP A 19 -13.09 -19.85 -11.43
C ASP A 19 -13.45 -20.56 -10.11
N GLU A 20 -13.72 -21.86 -10.18
CA GLU A 20 -14.06 -22.69 -9.02
C GLU A 20 -12.97 -22.73 -7.95
N GLN A 21 -11.75 -22.31 -8.28
CA GLN A 21 -10.59 -22.21 -7.39
C GLN A 21 -10.28 -20.77 -6.96
N GLY A 22 -11.10 -19.79 -7.34
CA GLY A 22 -10.95 -18.40 -6.95
C GLY A 22 -10.01 -17.57 -7.83
N GLY A 23 -9.60 -18.06 -8.98
CA GLY A 23 -8.81 -17.36 -9.99
C GLY A 23 -9.65 -16.75 -11.11
N PRO A 24 -9.02 -15.97 -12.03
CA PRO A 24 -9.71 -15.46 -13.21
C PRO A 24 -10.08 -16.58 -14.15
N ASN A 25 -11.34 -16.66 -14.47
CA ASN A 25 -11.98 -17.74 -15.25
C ASN A 25 -11.36 -17.99 -16.64
N HIS A 26 -10.59 -17.04 -17.20
CA HIS A 26 -10.10 -17.10 -18.58
C HIS A 26 -8.62 -17.48 -18.74
N VAL A 27 -7.83 -17.49 -17.66
CA VAL A 27 -6.37 -17.71 -17.75
C VAL A 27 -5.85 -18.83 -16.87
N GLY A 28 -6.68 -19.47 -16.05
CA GLY A 28 -6.30 -20.60 -15.22
C GLY A 28 -5.14 -20.30 -14.24
N ASN A 29 -4.96 -19.04 -13.84
CA ASN A 29 -3.98 -18.65 -12.85
C ASN A 29 -4.65 -17.86 -11.72
N TYR A 30 -4.06 -17.92 -10.55
CA TYR A 30 -4.50 -17.16 -9.38
C TYR A 30 -3.94 -15.74 -9.47
N CYS A 31 -4.79 -14.78 -9.84
CA CYS A 31 -4.44 -13.38 -9.82
C CYS A 31 -5.00 -12.77 -8.52
N ASP A 32 -4.12 -12.33 -7.62
CA ASP A 32 -4.53 -11.67 -6.37
C ASP A 32 -4.83 -10.19 -6.64
N ALA A 33 -6.01 -9.95 -7.20
CA ALA A 33 -6.51 -8.61 -7.46
C ALA A 33 -7.00 -7.92 -6.18
N PRO A 34 -6.89 -6.58 -6.07
CA PRO A 34 -7.45 -5.81 -4.95
C PRO A 34 -8.96 -6.01 -4.77
N TYR A 35 -9.66 -6.18 -5.89
CA TYR A 35 -11.07 -6.54 -5.94
C TYR A 35 -11.25 -7.81 -6.76
N LEU A 36 -11.99 -8.74 -6.22
CA LEU A 36 -12.45 -9.93 -6.92
C LEU A 36 -13.97 -9.88 -7.01
N TYR A 37 -14.49 -10.10 -8.19
CA TYR A 37 -15.93 -10.20 -8.41
C TYR A 37 -16.30 -11.65 -8.66
N ASP A 38 -17.10 -12.22 -7.76
CA ASP A 38 -17.66 -13.55 -7.91
C ASP A 38 -18.93 -13.44 -8.77
N THR A 39 -18.85 -13.93 -10.00
CA THR A 39 -19.98 -13.91 -10.93
C THR A 39 -21.06 -14.92 -10.61
N LYS A 40 -20.75 -15.92 -9.78
CA LYS A 40 -21.68 -16.98 -9.40
C LYS A 40 -22.61 -16.50 -8.28
N ASP A 41 -22.01 -15.83 -7.29
CA ASP A 41 -22.74 -15.32 -6.13
C ASP A 41 -23.06 -13.81 -6.24
N ASP A 42 -22.72 -13.18 -7.38
CA ASP A 42 -22.92 -11.75 -7.65
C ASP A 42 -22.33 -10.87 -6.52
N LYS A 43 -21.11 -11.19 -6.09
CA LYS A 43 -20.47 -10.58 -4.92
C LYS A 43 -19.13 -9.98 -5.22
N LEU A 44 -18.93 -8.72 -4.82
CA LEU A 44 -17.65 -8.06 -4.81
C LEU A 44 -16.90 -8.36 -3.49
N MET A 45 -15.67 -8.86 -3.61
CA MET A 45 -14.80 -9.15 -2.47
C MET A 45 -13.60 -8.22 -2.48
N GLU A 46 -13.36 -7.54 -1.36
CA GLU A 46 -12.15 -6.77 -1.12
C GLU A 46 -11.06 -7.68 -0.56
N ARG A 47 -9.85 -7.55 -1.10
CA ARG A 47 -8.68 -8.32 -0.69
C ARG A 47 -7.73 -7.45 0.13
N ASN A 48 -6.89 -8.09 0.94
CA ASN A 48 -5.87 -7.40 1.75
C ASN A 48 -4.94 -6.53 0.89
N THR A 49 -4.67 -6.93 -0.33
CA THR A 49 -3.90 -6.16 -1.32
C THR A 49 -4.46 -4.75 -1.52
N LEU A 50 -5.78 -4.58 -1.46
CA LEU A 50 -6.42 -3.26 -1.53
C LEU A 50 -5.95 -2.34 -0.41
N SER A 51 -5.89 -2.84 0.82
CA SER A 51 -5.44 -2.07 1.98
C SER A 51 -4.00 -1.58 1.79
N TYR A 52 -3.10 -2.44 1.33
CA TYR A 52 -1.71 -2.06 1.04
C TYR A 52 -1.62 -1.00 -0.06
N ILE A 53 -2.35 -1.15 -1.15
CA ILE A 53 -2.39 -0.17 -2.25
C ILE A 53 -2.92 1.17 -1.76
N ASN A 54 -3.93 1.19 -0.89
CA ASN A 54 -4.53 2.40 -0.36
C ASN A 54 -3.55 3.24 0.47
N HIS A 55 -2.58 2.63 1.16
CA HIS A 55 -1.52 3.37 1.86
C HIS A 55 -0.69 4.25 0.92
N PHE A 56 -0.60 3.89 -0.34
CA PHE A 56 0.09 4.67 -1.37
C PHE A 56 -0.87 5.56 -2.16
N SER A 57 -1.90 4.97 -2.76
CA SER A 57 -2.78 5.66 -3.71
C SER A 57 -3.64 6.75 -3.06
N HIS A 58 -4.03 6.57 -1.80
CA HIS A 58 -4.86 7.55 -1.10
C HIS A 58 -4.07 8.81 -0.70
N TYR A 59 -2.83 8.65 -0.28
CA TYR A 59 -2.03 9.72 0.32
C TYR A 59 -1.02 10.35 -0.64
N ILE A 60 -0.46 9.58 -1.57
CA ILE A 60 0.52 10.05 -2.55
C ILE A 60 -0.23 10.53 -3.79
N LYS A 61 -0.21 11.84 -4.01
CA LYS A 61 -0.98 12.47 -5.08
C LYS A 61 -0.19 12.49 -6.41
N PRO A 62 -0.87 12.55 -7.56
CA PRO A 62 -0.21 12.74 -8.84
C PRO A 62 0.75 13.93 -8.79
N GLY A 63 1.96 13.74 -9.32
CA GLY A 63 3.04 14.74 -9.27
C GLY A 63 3.85 14.78 -7.98
N ALA A 64 3.57 13.92 -7.01
CA ALA A 64 4.42 13.73 -5.84
C ALA A 64 5.83 13.28 -6.24
N LYS A 65 6.83 13.73 -5.52
CA LYS A 65 8.23 13.36 -5.73
C LYS A 65 8.72 12.49 -4.59
N ARG A 66 9.41 11.41 -4.91
CA ARG A 66 10.09 10.62 -3.89
C ARG A 66 11.18 11.45 -3.24
N VAL A 67 11.24 11.44 -1.92
CA VAL A 67 12.28 12.11 -1.13
C VAL A 67 13.17 11.08 -0.45
N ALA A 68 14.44 11.49 -0.22
CA ALA A 68 15.39 10.65 0.47
C ALA A 68 15.00 10.49 1.95
N PHE A 69 15.32 9.34 2.50
CA PHE A 69 15.15 9.04 3.92
C PHE A 69 16.35 8.24 4.42
N SER A 70 16.52 8.23 5.73
CA SER A 70 17.45 7.33 6.43
C SER A 70 16.65 6.41 7.37
N ARG A 71 17.07 5.17 7.50
CA ARG A 71 16.53 4.22 8.48
C ARG A 71 17.66 3.63 9.30
N TYR A 72 17.37 3.26 10.54
CA TYR A 72 18.34 2.73 11.50
C TYR A 72 18.10 1.26 11.86
N SER A 73 17.05 0.64 11.32
CA SER A 73 16.76 -0.79 11.51
C SER A 73 16.38 -1.42 10.17
N ASP A 74 16.72 -2.68 10.00
CA ASP A 74 16.29 -3.51 8.87
C ASP A 74 14.91 -4.18 9.10
N ASP A 75 14.36 -4.04 10.30
CA ASP A 75 13.06 -4.61 10.68
C ASP A 75 11.88 -3.87 10.03
N VAL A 76 12.12 -2.64 9.60
CA VAL A 76 11.12 -1.80 8.95
C VAL A 76 11.55 -1.41 7.53
N ASP A 77 10.60 -1.42 6.61
CA ASP A 77 10.77 -0.78 5.32
C ASP A 77 10.07 0.59 5.32
N VAL A 78 10.75 1.56 4.73
CA VAL A 78 10.27 2.96 4.69
C VAL A 78 10.29 3.45 3.26
N THR A 79 9.30 4.22 2.88
CA THR A 79 9.35 5.05 1.68
C THR A 79 8.67 6.39 1.95
N SER A 80 9.14 7.45 1.31
CA SER A 80 8.66 8.80 1.55
C SER A 80 8.52 9.61 0.28
N PHE A 81 7.49 10.45 0.27
CA PHE A 81 7.12 11.28 -0.87
C PHE A 81 6.74 12.69 -0.40
N LYS A 82 7.02 13.67 -1.24
CA LYS A 82 6.55 15.04 -1.06
C LYS A 82 5.50 15.33 -2.11
N ASN A 83 4.29 15.61 -1.67
CA ASN A 83 3.20 16.06 -2.53
C ASN A 83 3.44 17.50 -3.02
N GLN A 84 2.74 17.88 -4.08
CA GLN A 84 2.87 19.23 -4.66
C GLN A 84 2.50 20.36 -3.68
N LYS A 85 1.61 20.08 -2.72
CA LYS A 85 1.21 21.03 -1.67
C LYS A 85 2.23 21.19 -0.56
N GLY A 86 3.28 20.36 -0.55
CA GLY A 86 4.38 20.44 0.41
C GLY A 86 4.33 19.39 1.52
N ASP A 87 3.20 18.74 1.74
CA ASP A 87 3.05 17.66 2.72
C ASP A 87 3.97 16.47 2.41
N ILE A 88 4.57 15.92 3.45
CA ILE A 88 5.42 14.73 3.39
C ILE A 88 4.59 13.52 3.78
N VAL A 89 4.55 12.54 2.90
CA VAL A 89 3.92 11.24 3.14
C VAL A 89 5.01 10.22 3.42
N VAL A 90 4.93 9.55 4.55
CA VAL A 90 5.86 8.48 4.94
C VAL A 90 5.06 7.19 5.11
N VAL A 91 5.42 6.18 4.34
CA VAL A 91 4.85 4.83 4.47
C VAL A 91 5.88 3.94 5.13
N VAL A 92 5.49 3.29 6.22
CA VAL A 92 6.34 2.41 7.02
C VAL A 92 5.70 1.03 7.10
N LEU A 93 6.49 -0.01 6.87
CA LEU A 93 6.10 -1.41 6.98
C LEU A 93 6.91 -2.07 8.11
N ASN A 94 6.24 -2.59 9.12
CA ASN A 94 6.85 -3.47 10.11
C ASN A 94 6.79 -4.91 9.60
N LYS A 95 7.95 -5.50 9.33
CA LYS A 95 8.09 -6.88 8.80
C LYS A 95 8.23 -7.93 9.91
N THR A 96 8.27 -7.51 11.16
CA THR A 96 8.52 -8.40 12.29
C THR A 96 7.22 -8.90 12.91
N ASN A 97 7.32 -9.99 13.67
CA ASN A 97 6.22 -10.54 14.46
C ASN A 97 6.06 -9.86 15.82
N GLU A 98 6.77 -8.75 16.05
CA GLU A 98 6.73 -8.00 17.29
C GLU A 98 6.27 -6.56 17.05
N SER A 99 5.63 -5.97 18.06
CA SER A 99 5.36 -4.54 18.05
C SER A 99 6.66 -3.76 18.13
N SER A 100 6.81 -2.76 17.28
CA SER A 100 8.01 -1.92 17.25
C SER A 100 7.65 -0.44 17.37
N PRO A 101 8.27 0.30 18.30
CA PRO A 101 8.13 1.74 18.30
C PRO A 101 8.86 2.31 17.08
N ALA A 102 8.17 3.11 16.29
CA ALA A 102 8.74 3.81 15.15
C ALA A 102 8.72 5.32 15.41
N GLY A 103 9.89 5.93 15.35
CA GLY A 103 10.04 7.39 15.39
C GLY A 103 10.28 7.93 13.98
N ILE A 104 9.38 8.76 13.50
CA ILE A 104 9.53 9.45 12.22
C ILE A 104 9.95 10.89 12.50
N ARG A 105 11.12 11.28 12.00
CA ARG A 105 11.59 12.66 12.07
C ARG A 105 11.53 13.31 10.68
N VAL A 106 10.84 14.43 10.60
CA VAL A 106 10.85 15.30 9.42
C VAL A 106 11.20 16.70 9.87
N ASN A 107 12.36 17.18 9.46
CA ASN A 107 12.96 18.42 9.98
C ASN A 107 13.04 18.40 11.53
N ASP A 108 12.39 19.35 12.19
CA ASP A 108 12.35 19.46 13.65
C ASP A 108 11.14 18.77 14.29
N THR A 109 10.28 18.16 13.49
CA THR A 109 9.09 17.44 13.97
C THR A 109 9.40 15.96 14.12
N VAL A 110 9.07 15.40 15.28
CA VAL A 110 9.19 13.98 15.57
C VAL A 110 7.81 13.43 15.92
N ALA A 111 7.37 12.44 15.16
CA ALA A 111 6.19 11.65 15.47
C ALA A 111 6.61 10.27 15.98
N GLN A 112 6.06 9.84 17.10
CA GLN A 112 6.24 8.48 17.64
C GLN A 112 4.99 7.68 17.37
N LEU A 113 5.18 6.46 16.89
CA LEU A 113 4.12 5.52 16.52
C LEU A 113 4.48 4.16 17.09
N ASP A 114 3.51 3.47 17.66
CA ASP A 114 3.64 2.05 18.00
C ASP A 114 3.07 1.24 16.85
N MET A 115 3.95 0.56 16.12
CA MET A 115 3.55 -0.27 14.99
C MET A 115 3.25 -1.69 15.45
N PRO A 116 2.04 -2.20 15.22
CA PRO A 116 1.74 -3.61 15.46
C PRO A 116 2.63 -4.54 14.63
N PRO A 117 2.74 -5.83 15.01
CA PRO A 117 3.41 -6.82 14.18
C PRO A 117 2.84 -6.88 12.77
N MET A 118 3.68 -7.12 11.77
CA MET A 118 3.28 -7.35 10.38
C MET A 118 2.28 -6.28 9.87
N SER A 119 2.57 -5.02 10.12
CA SER A 119 1.66 -3.91 9.83
C SER A 119 2.26 -2.86 8.89
N ILE A 120 1.39 -2.14 8.21
CA ILE A 120 1.74 -0.98 7.38
C ILE A 120 1.04 0.26 7.94
N MET A 121 1.76 1.37 7.98
CA MET A 121 1.24 2.66 8.43
C MET A 121 1.64 3.77 7.47
N THR A 122 0.78 4.78 7.37
CA THR A 122 1.09 5.99 6.60
C THR A 122 0.94 7.21 7.49
N GLY A 123 2.01 7.97 7.62
CA GLY A 123 2.02 9.29 8.26
C GLY A 123 1.98 10.39 7.21
N VAL A 124 1.19 11.42 7.47
CA VAL A 124 1.15 12.66 6.67
C VAL A 124 1.58 13.82 7.56
N ILE A 125 2.63 14.52 7.17
CA ILE A 125 3.25 15.60 7.91
C ILE A 125 3.14 16.87 7.06
N ASN A 126 2.43 17.86 7.60
CA ASN A 126 2.17 19.15 6.96
C ASN A 126 3.22 20.19 7.37
#